data_358cd1b5dca924577980d75d75463929
#
_entry.id   358cd1b5dca924577980d75d75463929
#
_cell.length_a   1.000
_cell.length_b   1.000
_cell.length_c   1.000
_cell.angle_alpha   90.00
_cell.angle_beta   90.00
_cell.angle_gamma   90.00
#
_symmetry.space_group_name_H-M   'P 1'
#
loop_
_entity.id
_entity.type
_entity.pdbx_description
1 polymer ?
#
loop_
_entity_poly.entity_id
_entity_poly.type
_entity_poly.pdbx_seq_one_letter_code
_entity_poly.pdbx_strand_id
1 'polypeptide(L)'
;GQIHLTTRQGFEIEGIHMEDMDKVNEMLQPIIDNLQINQNEAGTGYPASGTRNVCACIGNRVCPFGNYNTAAFAKKIEKAIFPNDLHFKIALTGCANDCIKARMHDFGIIGMTEPQYDPNRCVSCGACIKGCDKLSVDALKMENYRIVRNEEKCVGCGVCVTKCPTRAWTRSTKKYYRLTLMGRTGKKNPRLGEDFLIWADED
;
A
#
# COMPACT_ATOMS: atom_id res chain seq x y z
N GLY A 1 -4.72 -23.48 23.20
CA GLY A 1 -4.27 -22.11 22.92
C GLY A 1 -5.33 -21.32 22.17
N GLN A 2 -5.26 -20.01 22.23
CA GLN A 2 -6.13 -19.11 21.47
C GLN A 2 -5.30 -18.49 20.33
N ILE A 3 -5.97 -18.13 19.23
CA ILE A 3 -5.35 -17.42 18.12
C ILE A 3 -5.89 -15.98 18.13
N HIS A 4 -4.99 -15.01 18.22
CA HIS A 4 -5.29 -13.60 18.16
C HIS A 4 -4.86 -13.01 16.80
N LEU A 5 -5.82 -12.40 16.09
CA LEU A 5 -5.52 -11.66 14.85
C LEU A 5 -5.10 -10.24 15.18
N THR A 6 -3.91 -9.86 14.73
CA THR A 6 -3.38 -8.53 15.03
C THR A 6 -3.86 -7.48 14.02
N THR A 7 -3.89 -6.22 14.43
CA THR A 7 -4.21 -5.08 13.54
C THR A 7 -3.20 -4.90 12.40
N ARG A 8 -2.06 -5.59 12.46
CA ARG A 8 -1.00 -5.56 11.44
C ARG A 8 -1.04 -6.76 10.50
N GLN A 9 -2.18 -7.43 10.41
CA GLN A 9 -2.37 -8.59 9.50
C GLN A 9 -1.52 -9.82 9.87
N GLY A 10 -1.06 -9.87 11.10
CA GLY A 10 -0.41 -11.05 11.66
C GLY A 10 -1.36 -11.82 12.58
N PHE A 11 -0.88 -12.90 13.13
CA PHE A 11 -1.57 -13.64 14.19
C PHE A 11 -0.59 -14.01 15.30
N GLU A 12 -1.11 -14.12 16.49
CA GLU A 12 -0.39 -14.56 17.68
C GLU A 12 -1.05 -15.82 18.21
N ILE A 13 -0.26 -16.76 18.66
CA ILE A 13 -0.73 -18.00 19.27
C ILE A 13 -0.31 -17.95 20.75
N GLU A 14 -1.31 -17.92 21.60
CA GLU A 14 -1.10 -17.86 23.05
C GLU A 14 -1.08 -19.25 23.69
N GLY A 15 -0.40 -19.36 24.84
CA GLY A 15 -0.36 -20.56 25.66
C GLY A 15 0.60 -21.63 25.15
N ILE A 16 1.63 -21.24 24.41
CA ILE A 16 2.75 -22.11 24.05
C ILE A 16 3.80 -22.04 25.17
N HIS A 17 4.19 -23.17 25.74
CA HIS A 17 5.27 -23.26 26.70
C HIS A 17 6.62 -23.25 25.99
N MET A 18 7.65 -22.72 26.62
CA MET A 18 9.00 -22.64 26.04
C MET A 18 9.56 -24.01 25.68
N GLU A 19 9.22 -25.04 26.44
CA GLU A 19 9.63 -26.43 26.20
C GLU A 19 9.00 -27.06 24.94
N ASP A 20 7.89 -26.48 24.43
CA ASP A 20 7.22 -26.92 23.21
C ASP A 20 7.66 -26.16 21.96
N MET A 21 8.54 -25.17 22.08
CA MET A 21 8.94 -24.29 20.96
C MET A 21 9.54 -25.04 19.78
N ASP A 22 10.34 -26.08 20.04
CA ASP A 22 10.95 -26.87 18.97
C ASP A 22 9.88 -27.60 18.13
N LYS A 23 8.87 -28.18 18.78
CA LYS A 23 7.75 -28.81 18.09
C LYS A 23 6.93 -27.80 17.28
N VAL A 24 6.70 -26.61 17.85
CA VAL A 24 5.97 -25.53 17.15
C VAL A 24 6.75 -25.10 15.91
N ASN A 25 8.07 -24.94 16.03
CA ASN A 25 8.93 -24.57 14.92
C ASN A 25 8.93 -25.64 13.82
N GLU A 26 8.99 -26.92 14.16
CA GLU A 26 8.85 -28.02 13.19
C GLU A 26 7.51 -27.97 12.46
N MET A 27 6.41 -27.72 13.18
CA MET A 27 5.08 -27.61 12.58
C MET A 27 4.92 -26.39 11.67
N LEU A 28 5.60 -25.29 11.96
CA LEU A 28 5.55 -24.06 11.16
C LEU A 28 6.50 -24.09 9.95
N GLN A 29 7.55 -24.90 9.99
CA GLN A 29 8.57 -24.92 8.94
C GLN A 29 8.01 -25.14 7.53
N PRO A 30 7.08 -26.08 7.27
CA PRO A 30 6.48 -26.24 5.95
C PRO A 30 5.73 -25.01 5.45
N ILE A 31 5.14 -24.21 6.36
CA ILE A 31 4.46 -22.96 6.01
C ILE A 31 5.50 -21.91 5.64
N ILE A 32 6.57 -21.78 6.40
CA ILE A 32 7.69 -20.86 6.16
C ILE A 32 8.32 -21.15 4.80
N ASP A 33 8.58 -22.42 4.51
CA ASP A 33 9.16 -22.87 3.24
C ASP A 33 8.24 -22.56 2.05
N ASN A 34 6.94 -22.81 2.20
CA ASN A 34 5.96 -22.49 1.16
C ASN A 34 5.83 -20.97 0.90
N LEU A 35 5.97 -20.16 1.94
CA LEU A 35 5.98 -18.70 1.81
C LEU A 35 7.30 -18.15 1.25
N GLN A 36 8.34 -19.00 1.16
CA GLN A 36 9.68 -18.64 0.71
C GLN A 36 10.28 -17.47 1.50
N ILE A 37 10.03 -17.41 2.77
CA ILE A 37 10.65 -16.49 3.72
C ILE A 37 11.76 -17.21 4.50
N ASN A 38 12.70 -16.46 5.06
CA ASN A 38 13.84 -17.02 5.82
C ASN A 38 14.75 -17.98 5.02
N GLN A 39 14.89 -17.77 3.72
CA GLN A 39 15.72 -18.65 2.88
C GLN A 39 17.23 -18.40 3.02
N ASN A 40 17.63 -17.30 3.63
CA ASN A 40 19.03 -16.86 3.72
C ASN A 40 19.68 -17.12 5.07
N GLU A 41 18.97 -17.71 6.05
CA GLU A 41 19.52 -17.94 7.37
C GLU A 41 19.27 -19.35 7.89
N ALA A 42 20.28 -19.83 8.61
CA ALA A 42 20.25 -21.09 9.33
C ALA A 42 19.49 -20.93 10.66
N GLY A 43 18.17 -20.77 10.61
CA GLY A 43 17.33 -20.72 11.79
C GLY A 43 16.05 -21.51 11.59
N THR A 44 15.60 -22.24 12.57
CA THR A 44 14.31 -22.91 12.59
C THR A 44 13.25 -21.99 13.19
N GLY A 45 12.06 -21.99 12.60
CA GLY A 45 10.90 -21.28 13.11
C GLY A 45 10.77 -19.85 12.61
N TYR A 46 9.67 -19.21 12.98
CA TYR A 46 9.32 -17.87 12.57
C TYR A 46 9.82 -16.85 13.62
N PRO A 47 10.67 -15.91 13.27
CA PRO A 47 11.17 -14.94 14.23
C PRO A 47 10.06 -14.01 14.75
N ALA A 48 10.10 -13.69 16.04
CA ALA A 48 9.03 -12.99 16.74
C ALA A 48 8.98 -11.46 16.52
N SER A 49 10.00 -10.82 15.95
CA SER A 49 10.09 -9.36 15.76
C SER A 49 10.87 -8.98 14.50
N GLY A 50 10.98 -7.70 14.20
CA GLY A 50 11.76 -7.17 13.08
C GLY A 50 10.94 -6.59 11.94
N THR A 51 11.58 -6.28 10.82
CA THR A 51 11.01 -5.62 9.63
C THR A 51 10.07 -6.48 8.80
N ARG A 52 9.96 -7.76 9.10
CA ARG A 52 9.07 -8.69 8.41
C ARG A 52 7.58 -8.34 8.51
N ASN A 53 7.22 -7.43 9.39
CA ASN A 53 5.84 -7.00 9.54
C ASN A 53 5.47 -5.97 8.46
N VAL A 54 5.38 -6.44 7.22
CA VAL A 54 4.92 -5.65 6.08
C VAL A 54 3.42 -5.85 5.95
N CYS A 55 2.64 -4.78 6.10
CA CYS A 55 1.21 -4.84 5.90
C CYS A 55 0.81 -4.21 4.57
N ALA A 56 -0.21 -4.78 3.92
CA ALA A 56 -0.67 -4.33 2.62
C ALA A 56 -2.20 -4.33 2.54
N CYS A 57 -2.79 -3.31 1.93
CA CYS A 57 -4.21 -3.35 1.62
C CYS A 57 -4.49 -4.37 0.51
N ILE A 58 -5.77 -4.61 0.20
CA ILE A 58 -6.16 -5.61 -0.81
C ILE A 58 -5.69 -5.30 -2.23
N GLY A 59 -5.36 -4.02 -2.51
CA GLY A 59 -4.86 -3.56 -3.80
C GLY A 59 -5.81 -3.77 -4.97
N ASN A 60 -5.28 -3.69 -6.18
CA ASN A 60 -6.08 -3.77 -7.41
C ASN A 60 -6.58 -5.20 -7.75
N ARG A 61 -6.32 -6.18 -6.91
CA ARG A 61 -6.89 -7.53 -7.11
C ARG A 61 -8.41 -7.54 -6.97
N VAL A 62 -8.94 -6.67 -6.09
CA VAL A 62 -10.38 -6.57 -5.82
C VAL A 62 -10.85 -5.13 -5.76
N CYS A 63 -10.03 -4.21 -5.21
CA CYS A 63 -10.42 -2.82 -5.01
C CYS A 63 -10.36 -2.02 -6.31
N PRO A 64 -11.46 -1.38 -6.75
CA PRO A 64 -11.48 -0.58 -7.99
C PRO A 64 -10.61 0.69 -7.91
N PHE A 65 -10.26 1.14 -6.70
CA PHE A 65 -9.39 2.29 -6.47
C PHE A 65 -7.89 1.93 -6.48
N GLY A 66 -7.57 0.64 -6.31
CA GLY A 66 -6.18 0.19 -6.28
C GLY A 66 -5.47 0.40 -7.61
N ASN A 67 -4.25 0.95 -7.57
CA ASN A 67 -3.43 1.22 -8.75
C ASN A 67 -2.42 0.10 -9.02
N TYR A 68 -2.12 -0.75 -8.03
CA TYR A 68 -1.19 -1.87 -8.17
C TYR A 68 -1.55 -3.05 -7.25
N ASN A 69 -0.90 -4.18 -7.47
CA ASN A 69 -1.04 -5.39 -6.62
C ASN A 69 -0.15 -5.26 -5.38
N THR A 70 -0.73 -4.70 -4.32
CA THR A 70 -0.04 -4.45 -3.06
C THR A 70 0.48 -5.72 -2.40
N ALA A 71 -0.27 -6.81 -2.45
CA ALA A 71 0.13 -8.08 -1.84
C ALA A 71 1.34 -8.70 -2.53
N ALA A 72 1.40 -8.64 -3.86
CA ALA A 72 2.56 -9.13 -4.60
C ALA A 72 3.81 -8.29 -4.33
N PHE A 73 3.65 -6.97 -4.24
CA PHE A 73 4.76 -6.07 -3.94
C PHE A 73 5.22 -6.21 -2.48
N ALA A 74 4.29 -6.33 -1.53
CA ALA A 74 4.63 -6.60 -0.13
C ALA A 74 5.48 -7.88 0.03
N LYS A 75 5.11 -8.96 -0.66
CA LYS A 75 5.90 -10.20 -0.67
C LYS A 75 7.32 -10.01 -1.23
N LYS A 76 7.49 -9.19 -2.27
CA LYS A 76 8.82 -8.88 -2.80
C LYS A 76 9.67 -8.13 -1.77
N ILE A 77 9.08 -7.12 -1.11
CA ILE A 77 9.76 -6.36 -0.07
C ILE A 77 10.11 -7.28 1.10
N GLU A 78 9.16 -8.07 1.58
CA GLU A 78 9.38 -9.00 2.70
C GLU A 78 10.54 -9.94 2.41
N LYS A 79 10.60 -10.55 1.22
CA LYS A 79 11.72 -11.40 0.81
C LYS A 79 13.08 -10.66 0.77
N ALA A 80 13.07 -9.39 0.37
CA ALA A 80 14.30 -8.62 0.23
C ALA A 80 14.87 -8.17 1.58
N ILE A 81 13.99 -7.88 2.56
CA ILE A 81 14.41 -7.35 3.87
C ILE A 81 14.51 -8.42 4.96
N PHE A 82 13.95 -9.59 4.73
CA PHE A 82 13.96 -10.67 5.70
C PHE A 82 15.22 -11.52 5.57
N PRO A 83 15.83 -11.95 6.67
CA PRO A 83 15.53 -11.62 8.05
C PRO A 83 16.26 -10.34 8.48
N ASN A 84 15.57 -9.47 9.17
CA ASN A 84 16.15 -8.25 9.70
C ASN A 84 15.55 -7.92 11.08
N ASP A 85 16.38 -7.77 12.08
CA ASP A 85 15.97 -7.53 13.46
C ASP A 85 15.61 -6.07 13.77
N LEU A 86 15.73 -5.17 12.79
CA LEU A 86 15.31 -3.80 12.95
C LEU A 86 13.80 -3.72 13.16
N HIS A 87 13.38 -3.05 14.21
CA HIS A 87 11.98 -2.79 14.51
C HIS A 87 11.44 -1.66 13.62
N PHE A 88 11.21 -1.97 12.36
CA PHE A 88 10.81 -1.06 11.30
C PHE A 88 9.51 -1.54 10.64
N LYS A 89 8.52 -0.67 10.51
CA LYS A 89 7.18 -1.01 10.03
C LYS A 89 6.95 -0.46 8.65
N ILE A 90 6.60 -1.34 7.72
CA ILE A 90 6.31 -1.00 6.33
C ILE A 90 4.82 -1.22 6.05
N ALA A 91 4.20 -0.28 5.34
CA ALA A 91 2.81 -0.41 4.92
C ALA A 91 2.61 0.01 3.47
N LEU A 92 1.86 -0.82 2.73
CA LEU A 92 1.56 -0.61 1.32
C LEU A 92 0.07 -0.39 1.12
N THR A 93 -0.30 0.74 0.53
CA THR A 93 -1.68 1.02 0.14
C THR A 93 -1.81 1.22 -1.37
N GLY A 94 -2.87 0.68 -1.96
CA GLY A 94 -3.08 0.68 -3.40
C GLY A 94 -3.45 2.04 -3.99
N CYS A 95 -3.86 3.01 -3.19
CA CYS A 95 -4.30 4.35 -3.65
C CYS A 95 -4.26 5.37 -2.52
N ALA A 96 -4.50 6.64 -2.85
CA ALA A 96 -4.47 7.77 -1.92
C ALA A 96 -5.54 7.73 -0.80
N ASN A 97 -6.51 6.81 -0.83
CA ASN A 97 -7.43 6.61 0.30
C ASN A 97 -6.72 6.11 1.57
N ASP A 98 -5.54 5.54 1.41
CA ASP A 98 -4.67 5.10 2.50
C ASP A 98 -5.39 4.32 3.61
N CYS A 99 -6.16 3.30 3.22
CA CYS A 99 -7.02 2.53 4.13
C CYS A 99 -6.27 1.87 5.28
N ILE A 100 -5.02 1.46 5.07
CA ILE A 100 -4.17 0.85 6.11
C ILE A 100 -3.27 1.86 6.82
N LYS A 101 -3.44 3.16 6.50
CA LYS A 101 -2.70 4.24 7.14
C LYS A 101 -1.18 4.14 6.94
N ALA A 102 -0.74 3.97 5.68
CA ALA A 102 0.68 3.87 5.34
C ALA A 102 1.49 5.07 5.89
N ARG A 103 0.90 6.27 5.89
CA ARG A 103 1.51 7.48 6.50
C ARG A 103 1.73 7.40 8.02
N MET A 104 1.17 6.41 8.69
CA MET A 104 1.34 6.19 10.12
C MET A 104 2.43 5.16 10.44
N HIS A 105 3.16 4.71 9.44
CA HIS A 105 4.22 3.71 9.56
C HIS A 105 5.58 4.33 9.30
N ASP A 106 6.65 3.66 9.71
CA ASP A 106 8.03 4.13 9.52
C ASP A 106 8.33 4.33 8.03
N PHE A 107 7.80 3.43 7.18
CA PHE A 107 7.84 3.53 5.72
C PHE A 107 6.47 3.23 5.11
N GLY A 108 5.97 4.15 4.31
CA GLY A 108 4.71 4.02 3.60
C GLY A 108 4.86 4.05 2.09
N ILE A 109 4.18 3.15 1.38
CA ILE A 109 4.12 3.11 -0.08
C ILE A 109 2.66 3.28 -0.51
N ILE A 110 2.36 4.41 -1.14
CA ILE A 110 1.01 4.78 -1.56
C ILE A 110 0.94 4.76 -3.09
N GLY A 111 0.09 3.90 -3.64
CA GLY A 111 -0.09 3.80 -5.07
C GLY A 111 -0.68 5.05 -5.69
N MET A 112 -0.10 5.47 -6.79
CA MET A 112 -0.53 6.60 -7.60
C MET A 112 -0.83 6.15 -9.03
N THR A 113 -1.55 6.97 -9.78
CA THR A 113 -1.73 6.81 -11.22
C THR A 113 -1.66 8.15 -11.89
N GLU A 114 -1.02 8.22 -13.02
CA GLU A 114 -1.11 9.37 -13.93
C GLU A 114 -2.36 9.20 -14.80
N PRO A 115 -3.42 10.02 -14.60
CA PRO A 115 -4.64 9.86 -15.36
C PRO A 115 -4.41 10.25 -16.83
N GLN A 116 -4.79 9.37 -17.75
CA GLN A 116 -4.74 9.60 -19.18
C GLN A 116 -6.12 10.02 -19.67
N TYR A 117 -6.23 11.12 -20.42
CA TYR A 117 -7.49 11.70 -20.87
C TYR A 117 -7.71 11.56 -22.37
N ASP A 118 -8.83 10.97 -22.75
CA ASP A 118 -9.32 10.89 -24.13
C ASP A 118 -10.50 11.87 -24.33
N PRO A 119 -10.28 13.02 -24.99
CA PRO A 119 -11.34 14.00 -25.19
C PRO A 119 -12.46 13.51 -26.10
N ASN A 120 -12.23 12.50 -26.97
CA ASN A 120 -13.24 11.98 -27.88
C ASN A 120 -14.30 11.14 -27.15
N ARG A 121 -13.98 10.62 -25.98
CA ARG A 121 -14.91 9.87 -25.13
C ARG A 121 -15.59 10.72 -24.08
N CYS A 122 -15.18 11.98 -23.94
CA CYS A 122 -15.70 12.87 -22.92
C CYS A 122 -17.03 13.49 -23.35
N VAL A 123 -18.04 13.37 -22.48
CA VAL A 123 -19.36 13.99 -22.66
C VAL A 123 -19.55 15.24 -21.78
N SER A 124 -18.47 15.80 -21.25
CA SER A 124 -18.45 17.05 -20.47
C SER A 124 -19.39 17.05 -19.26
N CYS A 125 -19.65 15.89 -18.65
CA CYS A 125 -20.59 15.75 -17.53
C CYS A 125 -20.07 16.28 -16.18
N GLY A 126 -18.79 16.60 -16.05
CA GLY A 126 -18.18 17.17 -14.84
C GLY A 126 -18.04 16.20 -13.66
N ALA A 127 -18.37 14.90 -13.80
CA ALA A 127 -18.32 13.96 -12.68
C ALA A 127 -16.91 13.77 -12.11
N CYS A 128 -15.88 13.85 -12.96
CA CYS A 128 -14.46 13.78 -12.54
C CYS A 128 -14.04 15.02 -11.73
N ILE A 129 -14.52 16.21 -12.12
CA ILE A 129 -14.26 17.48 -11.41
C ILE A 129 -14.87 17.37 -10.00
N LYS A 130 -16.17 17.07 -9.90
CA LYS A 130 -16.86 16.90 -8.61
C LYS A 130 -16.15 15.85 -7.72
N GLY A 131 -15.59 14.81 -8.31
CA GLY A 131 -14.81 13.81 -7.57
C GLY A 131 -13.48 14.36 -7.05
N CYS A 132 -12.79 15.17 -7.84
CA CYS A 132 -11.54 15.81 -7.48
C CYS A 132 -11.73 16.86 -6.37
N ASP A 133 -12.76 17.70 -6.50
CA ASP A 133 -13.09 18.75 -5.52
C ASP A 133 -13.44 18.17 -4.15
N LYS A 134 -14.16 17.03 -4.11
CA LYS A 134 -14.47 16.33 -2.84
C LYS A 134 -13.23 15.89 -2.06
N LEU A 135 -12.11 15.71 -2.74
CA LEU A 135 -10.83 15.39 -2.12
C LEU A 135 -9.97 16.64 -1.83
N SER A 136 -10.54 17.84 -2.05
CA SER A 136 -9.85 19.12 -1.90
C SER A 136 -8.55 19.22 -2.70
N VAL A 137 -8.46 18.53 -3.85
CA VAL A 137 -7.29 18.52 -4.73
C VAL A 137 -7.39 19.65 -5.77
N ASP A 138 -8.60 19.92 -6.27
CA ASP A 138 -8.91 20.99 -7.24
C ASP A 138 -7.93 21.02 -8.44
N ALA A 139 -7.61 19.83 -8.95
CA ALA A 139 -6.68 19.65 -10.07
C ALA A 139 -7.37 19.56 -11.44
N LEU A 140 -8.70 19.54 -11.51
CA LEU A 140 -9.44 19.40 -12.74
C LEU A 140 -10.38 20.58 -12.96
N LYS A 141 -10.35 21.13 -14.17
CA LYS A 141 -11.27 22.21 -14.60
C LYS A 141 -11.88 21.88 -15.96
N MET A 142 -13.03 22.48 -16.22
CA MET A 142 -13.65 22.42 -17.55
C MET A 142 -13.34 23.70 -18.32
N GLU A 143 -12.73 23.54 -19.48
CA GLU A 143 -12.44 24.62 -20.41
C GLU A 143 -12.90 24.21 -21.81
N ASN A 144 -13.73 25.02 -22.45
CA ASN A 144 -14.26 24.74 -23.79
C ASN A 144 -14.87 23.32 -23.93
N TYR A 145 -15.68 22.91 -22.96
CA TYR A 145 -16.31 21.56 -22.88
C TYR A 145 -15.32 20.38 -22.79
N ARG A 146 -14.06 20.65 -22.48
CA ARG A 146 -13.02 19.64 -22.25
C ARG A 146 -12.48 19.75 -20.83
N ILE A 147 -11.94 18.66 -20.33
CA ILE A 147 -11.34 18.65 -18.99
C ILE A 147 -9.84 18.92 -19.12
N VAL A 148 -9.38 19.92 -18.39
CA VAL A 148 -7.97 20.26 -18.27
C VAL A 148 -7.47 19.84 -16.90
N ARG A 149 -6.32 19.16 -16.83
CA ARG A 149 -5.66 18.74 -15.61
C ARG A 149 -4.50 19.67 -15.28
N ASN A 150 -4.49 20.18 -14.08
CA ASN A 150 -3.31 20.80 -13.49
C ASN A 150 -2.41 19.70 -12.90
N GLU A 151 -1.25 19.49 -13.49
CA GLU A 151 -0.32 18.43 -13.12
C GLU A 151 0.32 18.65 -11.75
N GLU A 152 0.63 19.91 -11.41
CA GLU A 152 1.24 20.28 -10.13
C GLU A 152 0.31 20.00 -8.93
N LYS A 153 -1.00 20.22 -9.13
CA LYS A 153 -2.00 19.93 -8.10
C LYS A 153 -2.40 18.46 -8.04
N CYS A 154 -2.17 17.71 -9.11
CA CYS A 154 -2.64 16.34 -9.21
C CYS A 154 -1.86 15.39 -8.29
N VAL A 155 -2.55 14.79 -7.34
CA VAL A 155 -1.97 13.84 -6.38
C VAL A 155 -2.03 12.37 -6.85
N GLY A 156 -2.39 12.12 -8.11
CA GLY A 156 -2.40 10.76 -8.68
C GLY A 156 -3.38 9.79 -8.01
N CYS A 157 -4.46 10.27 -7.40
CA CYS A 157 -5.41 9.42 -6.66
C CYS A 157 -6.29 8.53 -7.54
N GLY A 158 -6.42 8.85 -8.84
CA GLY A 158 -7.24 8.09 -9.80
C GLY A 158 -8.75 8.24 -9.64
N VAL A 159 -9.25 9.19 -8.83
CA VAL A 159 -10.70 9.40 -8.66
C VAL A 159 -11.40 9.77 -9.96
N CYS A 160 -10.74 10.53 -10.83
CA CYS A 160 -11.26 10.90 -12.16
C CYS A 160 -11.53 9.66 -13.03
N VAL A 161 -10.67 8.65 -12.95
CA VAL A 161 -10.83 7.38 -13.67
C VAL A 161 -12.05 6.62 -13.16
N THR A 162 -12.20 6.51 -11.83
CA THR A 162 -13.30 5.74 -11.23
C THR A 162 -14.67 6.43 -11.34
N LYS A 163 -14.68 7.76 -11.46
CA LYS A 163 -15.92 8.56 -11.59
C LYS A 163 -16.36 8.81 -13.02
N CYS A 164 -15.51 8.52 -14.02
CA CYS A 164 -15.83 8.78 -15.41
C CYS A 164 -16.80 7.72 -16.00
N PRO A 165 -18.05 8.06 -16.33
CA PRO A 165 -19.03 7.09 -16.83
C PRO A 165 -18.69 6.59 -18.26
N THR A 166 -18.01 7.40 -19.04
CA THR A 166 -17.65 7.08 -20.44
C THR A 166 -16.24 6.52 -20.57
N ARG A 167 -15.52 6.35 -19.46
CA ARG A 167 -14.11 5.94 -19.45
C ARG A 167 -13.19 6.84 -20.30
N ALA A 168 -13.50 8.14 -20.38
CA ALA A 168 -12.62 9.13 -20.99
C ALA A 168 -11.32 9.31 -20.20
N TRP A 169 -11.32 8.96 -18.91
CA TRP A 169 -10.15 8.85 -18.08
C TRP A 169 -9.76 7.39 -17.89
N THR A 170 -8.49 7.08 -18.12
CA THR A 170 -7.89 5.76 -17.88
C THR A 170 -6.66 5.89 -16.99
N ARG A 171 -6.22 4.78 -16.39
CA ARG A 171 -4.95 4.73 -15.65
C ARG A 171 -3.79 4.62 -16.62
N SER A 172 -2.66 5.21 -16.25
CA SER A 172 -1.40 4.93 -16.93
C SER A 172 -1.04 3.44 -16.83
N THR A 173 -0.36 2.92 -17.82
CA THR A 173 0.23 1.57 -17.78
C THR A 173 1.41 1.53 -16.80
N LYS A 174 2.20 2.61 -16.76
CA LYS A 174 3.27 2.80 -15.79
C LYS A 174 2.67 3.02 -14.40
N LYS A 175 3.23 2.37 -13.41
CA LYS A 175 2.82 2.48 -12.01
C LYS A 175 3.67 3.51 -11.32
N TYR A 176 3.03 4.29 -10.48
CA TYR A 176 3.68 5.33 -9.70
C TYR A 176 3.37 5.17 -8.23
N TYR A 177 4.28 5.61 -7.40
CA TYR A 177 4.20 5.51 -5.95
C TYR A 177 4.56 6.83 -5.30
N ARG A 178 3.91 7.09 -4.18
CA ARG A 178 4.33 8.07 -3.20
C ARG A 178 4.97 7.32 -2.05
N LEU A 179 6.20 7.64 -1.74
CA LEU A 179 6.95 7.07 -0.63
C LEU A 179 6.93 8.04 0.54
N THR A 180 6.58 7.56 1.73
CA THR A 180 6.54 8.37 2.95
C THR A 180 7.44 7.74 4.01
N LEU A 181 8.11 8.58 4.78
CA LEU A 181 9.06 8.17 5.81
C LEU A 181 8.68 8.74 7.18
N MET A 182 9.16 8.11 8.24
CA MET A 182 9.13 8.59 9.62
C MET A 182 7.74 8.77 10.24
N GLY A 183 6.71 8.10 9.71
CA GLY A 183 5.40 8.03 10.35
C GLY A 183 5.50 7.26 11.69
N ARG A 184 4.74 7.70 12.68
CA ARG A 184 4.74 7.08 14.00
C ARG A 184 3.42 7.35 14.72
N THR A 185 2.75 6.30 15.16
CA THR A 185 1.47 6.43 15.89
C THR A 185 1.52 5.87 17.30
N GLY A 186 2.56 5.06 17.61
CA GLY A 186 2.73 4.50 18.94
C GLY A 186 3.48 5.43 19.89
N LYS A 187 3.15 5.37 21.18
CA LYS A 187 3.84 6.06 22.29
C LYS A 187 3.80 7.60 22.18
N LYS A 188 4.84 8.26 22.70
CA LYS A 188 4.94 9.72 22.71
C LYS A 188 5.23 10.28 21.31
N ASN A 189 4.70 11.48 21.06
CA ASN A 189 4.91 12.26 19.82
C ASN A 189 4.47 11.52 18.55
N PRO A 190 3.16 11.23 18.39
CA PRO A 190 2.65 10.70 17.15
C PRO A 190 2.84 11.72 16.01
N ARG A 191 3.16 11.23 14.81
CA ARG A 191 3.30 12.07 13.62
C ARG A 191 2.96 11.28 12.36
N LEU A 192 2.48 11.96 11.34
CA LEU A 192 2.35 11.39 10.01
C LEU A 192 3.71 11.37 9.31
N GLY A 193 3.91 10.39 8.46
CA GLY A 193 5.08 10.31 7.61
C GLY A 193 5.12 11.45 6.60
N GLU A 194 6.32 11.96 6.37
CA GLU A 194 6.59 13.00 5.38
C GLU A 194 6.81 12.38 4.00
N ASP A 195 6.46 13.10 2.95
CA ASP A 195 6.68 12.66 1.58
C ASP A 195 8.19 12.71 1.28
N PHE A 196 8.76 11.55 0.97
CA PHE A 196 10.16 11.40 0.60
C PHE A 196 10.34 11.45 -0.92
N LEU A 197 9.53 10.69 -1.65
CA LEU A 197 9.46 10.73 -3.11
C LEU A 197 7.99 10.72 -3.54
N ILE A 198 7.68 11.54 -4.52
CA ILE A 198 6.38 11.60 -5.18
C ILE A 198 6.61 11.25 -6.64
N TRP A 199 5.73 10.44 -7.22
CA TRP A 199 5.87 9.95 -8.59
C TRP A 199 7.08 9.02 -8.81
N ALA A 200 7.52 8.33 -7.74
CA ALA A 200 8.47 7.23 -7.90
C ALA A 200 7.87 6.14 -8.80
N ASP A 201 8.67 5.53 -9.66
CA ASP A 201 8.27 4.41 -10.51
C ASP A 201 8.91 3.08 -10.08
N GLU A 202 8.78 2.05 -10.89
CA GLU A 202 9.28 0.71 -10.56
C GLU A 202 10.77 0.52 -10.89
N ASP A 203 11.42 1.52 -11.52
CA ASP A 203 12.82 1.44 -11.97
C ASP A 203 13.81 1.97 -10.93
#